data_4cd1754c6dabfe09429a6ff097699205
#
_entry.id   4cd1754c6dabfe09429a6ff097699205
#
_cell.length_a   1.000
_cell.length_b   1.000
_cell.length_c   1.000
_cell.angle_alpha   90.00
_cell.angle_beta   90.00
_cell.angle_gamma   90.00
#
_symmetry.space_group_name_H-M   'P 1'
#
loop_
_entity.id
_entity.type
_entity.pdbx_description
1 polymer ?
#
loop_
_entity_poly.entity_id
_entity_poly.type
_entity_poly.pdbx_seq_one_letter_code
_entity_poly.pdbx_strand_id
1 'polypeptide(L)'
;MTTVSEQFAAFALDLRWEDVPDDVRALARGHFLDALGIALASSQMDFATAVHGAALSLGAGSDATAIGFGTRLPAPSAALVNGTLAHGLDFDDTHIEAVYHASAPAFAAALAAGEAAGADGRSTLVAFVVGLELGCRLAGAAPGAFHDRGFHPTALCGTFASAAVAARLAVDDRTALVNALGLCGSQAAGILELRESWLKRLHPGW
;
A
#
# COMPACT_ATOMS: atom_id res chain seq x y z
N MET A 1 2.50 -22.35 -20.31
CA MET A 1 1.37 -21.92 -19.45
C MET A 1 1.78 -20.58 -18.82
N THR A 2 0.92 -19.59 -18.88
CA THR A 2 1.14 -18.29 -18.23
C THR A 2 0.97 -18.45 -16.72
N THR A 3 1.90 -17.97 -15.93
CA THR A 3 1.84 -18.01 -14.46
C THR A 3 0.81 -17.00 -13.93
N VAL A 4 0.38 -17.16 -12.68
CA VAL A 4 -0.52 -16.20 -12.01
C VAL A 4 0.11 -14.81 -11.95
N SER A 5 1.40 -14.73 -11.67
CA SER A 5 2.13 -13.43 -11.63
C SER A 5 2.15 -12.75 -13.00
N GLU A 6 2.33 -13.50 -14.10
CA GLU A 6 2.29 -12.95 -15.46
C GLU A 6 0.88 -12.48 -15.85
N GLN A 7 -0.16 -13.23 -15.46
CA GLN A 7 -1.56 -12.84 -15.71
C GLN A 7 -1.89 -11.54 -14.94
N PHE A 8 -1.47 -11.47 -13.67
CA PHE A 8 -1.69 -10.27 -12.88
C PHE A 8 -0.89 -9.09 -13.41
N ALA A 9 0.36 -9.27 -13.82
CA ALA A 9 1.18 -8.22 -14.42
C ALA A 9 0.55 -7.66 -15.69
N ALA A 10 -0.03 -8.52 -16.54
CA ALA A 10 -0.79 -8.08 -17.71
C ALA A 10 -1.99 -7.22 -17.30
N PHE A 11 -2.84 -7.71 -16.38
CA PHE A 11 -3.97 -6.94 -15.85
C PHE A 11 -3.51 -5.59 -15.28
N ALA A 12 -2.50 -5.60 -14.43
CA ALA A 12 -2.03 -4.40 -13.74
C ALA A 12 -1.54 -3.31 -14.69
N LEU A 13 -0.86 -3.67 -15.78
CA LEU A 13 -0.33 -2.70 -16.73
C LEU A 13 -1.33 -2.33 -17.82
N ASP A 14 -2.23 -3.24 -18.21
CA ASP A 14 -3.19 -2.99 -19.28
C ASP A 14 -4.45 -2.22 -18.79
N LEU A 15 -4.77 -2.26 -17.48
CA LEU A 15 -5.95 -1.58 -16.91
C LEU A 15 -5.85 -0.06 -17.13
N ARG A 16 -6.85 0.52 -17.80
CA ARG A 16 -6.97 1.97 -18.01
C ARG A 16 -8.08 2.54 -17.16
N TRP A 17 -8.04 3.85 -16.95
CA TRP A 17 -9.09 4.57 -16.23
C TRP A 17 -10.49 4.30 -16.79
N GLU A 18 -10.61 4.24 -18.10
CA GLU A 18 -11.87 4.02 -18.82
C GLU A 18 -12.43 2.60 -18.60
N ASP A 19 -11.57 1.64 -18.30
CA ASP A 19 -11.95 0.23 -18.07
C ASP A 19 -12.46 0.01 -16.62
N VAL A 20 -12.19 0.94 -15.71
CA VAL A 20 -12.68 0.85 -14.32
C VAL A 20 -14.14 1.31 -14.26
N PRO A 21 -15.10 0.51 -13.75
CA PRO A 21 -16.50 0.91 -13.63
C PRO A 21 -16.69 2.18 -12.80
N ASP A 22 -17.73 2.97 -13.08
CA ASP A 22 -17.96 4.26 -12.42
C ASP A 22 -18.17 4.16 -10.91
N ASP A 23 -18.86 3.13 -10.47
CA ASP A 23 -19.07 2.82 -9.03
C ASP A 23 -17.75 2.46 -8.35
N VAL A 24 -16.89 1.67 -9.00
CA VAL A 24 -15.54 1.35 -8.50
C VAL A 24 -14.66 2.60 -8.44
N ARG A 25 -14.74 3.48 -9.46
CA ARG A 25 -14.02 4.77 -9.43
C ARG A 25 -14.47 5.65 -8.25
N ALA A 26 -15.77 5.66 -7.98
CA ALA A 26 -16.33 6.41 -6.85
C ALA A 26 -15.84 5.85 -5.51
N LEU A 27 -15.90 4.51 -5.35
CA LEU A 27 -15.39 3.83 -4.16
C LEU A 27 -13.89 4.05 -3.97
N ALA A 28 -13.08 3.89 -5.02
CA ALA A 28 -11.64 4.11 -4.96
C ALA A 28 -11.28 5.53 -4.50
N ARG A 29 -12.01 6.55 -4.98
CA ARG A 29 -11.83 7.94 -4.49
C ARG A 29 -12.20 8.06 -3.01
N GLY A 30 -13.28 7.42 -2.57
CA GLY A 30 -13.72 7.42 -1.19
C GLY A 30 -12.67 6.79 -0.27
N HIS A 31 -12.20 5.59 -0.60
CA HIS A 31 -11.15 4.89 0.16
C HIS A 31 -9.82 5.66 0.19
N PHE A 32 -9.43 6.25 -0.94
CA PHE A 32 -8.21 7.07 -1.00
C PHE A 32 -8.33 8.32 -0.11
N LEU A 33 -9.48 8.98 -0.13
CA LEU A 33 -9.74 10.15 0.71
C LEU A 33 -9.82 9.78 2.19
N ASP A 34 -10.42 8.65 2.52
CA ASP A 34 -10.51 8.12 3.88
C ASP A 34 -9.11 7.83 4.44
N ALA A 35 -8.28 7.08 3.70
CA ALA A 35 -6.90 6.79 4.08
C ALA A 35 -6.07 8.08 4.29
N LEU A 36 -6.27 9.09 3.43
CA LEU A 36 -5.64 10.41 3.60
C LEU A 36 -6.13 11.11 4.88
N GLY A 37 -7.43 11.06 5.15
CA GLY A 37 -8.02 11.66 6.36
C GLY A 37 -7.50 11.00 7.63
N ILE A 38 -7.42 9.68 7.66
CA ILE A 38 -6.85 8.91 8.78
C ILE A 38 -5.37 9.25 8.96
N ALA A 39 -4.59 9.32 7.87
CA ALA A 39 -3.18 9.68 7.94
C ALA A 39 -2.96 11.09 8.50
N LEU A 40 -3.78 12.06 8.09
CA LEU A 40 -3.74 13.42 8.65
C LEU A 40 -4.09 13.44 10.14
N ALA A 41 -5.12 12.72 10.58
CA ALA A 41 -5.47 12.61 11.99
C ALA A 41 -4.36 11.92 12.79
N SER A 42 -3.80 10.82 12.28
CA SER A 42 -2.71 10.08 12.91
C SER A 42 -1.42 10.87 13.02
N SER A 43 -1.18 11.85 12.14
CA SER A 43 0.02 12.68 12.17
C SER A 43 0.17 13.51 13.45
N GLN A 44 -0.90 13.66 14.22
CA GLN A 44 -0.93 14.35 15.50
C GLN A 44 -0.62 13.43 16.70
N MET A 45 -0.42 12.16 16.46
CA MET A 45 -0.15 11.17 17.53
C MET A 45 1.35 11.07 17.82
N ASP A 46 1.70 10.68 19.05
CA ASP A 46 3.10 10.58 19.49
C ASP A 46 3.97 9.67 18.61
N PHE A 47 3.43 8.54 18.16
CA PHE A 47 4.16 7.61 17.28
C PHE A 47 4.52 8.22 15.92
N ALA A 48 3.72 9.17 15.44
CA ALA A 48 3.93 9.81 14.14
C ALA A 48 5.27 10.55 14.07
N THR A 49 5.61 11.28 15.13
CA THR A 49 6.91 11.96 15.24
C THR A 49 8.08 10.96 15.24
N ALA A 50 7.93 9.82 15.90
CA ALA A 50 8.96 8.80 15.95
C ALA A 50 9.22 8.17 14.58
N VAL A 51 8.16 7.76 13.84
CA VAL A 51 8.31 7.16 12.51
C VAL A 51 8.83 8.17 11.49
N HIS A 52 8.38 9.42 11.55
CA HIS A 52 8.88 10.49 10.68
C HIS A 52 10.37 10.77 10.95
N GLY A 53 10.77 10.87 12.22
CA GLY A 53 12.18 11.04 12.61
C GLY A 53 13.07 9.89 12.15
N ALA A 54 12.60 8.65 12.27
CA ALA A 54 13.30 7.49 11.73
C ALA A 54 13.44 7.55 10.19
N ALA A 55 12.36 7.89 9.49
CA ALA A 55 12.36 8.03 8.04
C ALA A 55 13.35 9.09 7.52
N LEU A 56 13.50 10.21 8.23
CA LEU A 56 14.49 11.24 7.93
C LEU A 56 15.93 10.72 8.01
N SER A 57 16.20 9.73 8.88
CA SER A 57 17.54 9.15 9.05
C SER A 57 17.91 8.12 7.98
N LEU A 58 16.93 7.62 7.19
CA LEU A 58 17.17 6.60 6.16
C LEU A 58 17.82 7.14 4.89
N GLY A 59 17.78 8.45 4.67
CA GLY A 59 18.42 9.08 3.51
C GLY A 59 17.84 10.44 3.17
N ALA A 60 18.49 11.13 2.26
CA ALA A 60 18.06 12.43 1.75
C ALA A 60 17.33 12.27 0.41
N GLY A 61 16.32 13.10 0.18
CA GLY A 61 15.51 13.16 -1.05
C GLY A 61 14.25 13.97 -0.81
N SER A 62 13.55 14.30 -1.91
CA SER A 62 12.34 15.14 -1.87
C SER A 62 11.32 14.68 -2.91
N ASP A 63 11.18 13.35 -3.08
CA ASP A 63 10.39 12.74 -4.14
C ASP A 63 8.90 12.75 -3.82
N ALA A 64 8.54 12.58 -2.53
CA ALA A 64 7.16 12.41 -2.10
C ALA A 64 6.88 13.08 -0.74
N THR A 65 5.62 13.43 -0.53
CA THR A 65 5.13 14.14 0.65
C THR A 65 4.98 13.21 1.86
N ALA A 66 5.52 13.62 3.02
CA ALA A 66 5.17 13.04 4.31
C ALA A 66 3.95 13.78 4.88
N ILE A 67 2.82 13.09 4.94
CA ILE A 67 1.52 13.65 5.32
C ILE A 67 1.59 14.22 6.74
N GLY A 68 1.11 15.46 6.92
CA GLY A 68 1.03 16.14 8.21
C GLY A 68 2.32 16.81 8.69
N PHE A 69 3.48 16.55 8.03
CA PHE A 69 4.78 17.11 8.47
C PHE A 69 5.30 18.27 7.62
N GLY A 70 4.67 18.56 6.49
CA GLY A 70 5.13 19.62 5.59
C GLY A 70 6.51 19.37 4.99
N THR A 71 7.00 18.13 5.03
CA THR A 71 8.29 17.69 4.49
C THR A 71 8.11 16.75 3.31
N ARG A 72 9.12 16.72 2.45
CA ARG A 72 9.23 15.72 1.37
C ARG A 72 10.42 14.81 1.67
N LEU A 73 10.25 13.53 1.37
CA LEU A 73 11.21 12.46 1.63
C LEU A 73 11.48 11.67 0.34
N PRO A 74 12.51 10.80 0.32
CA PRO A 74 12.57 9.75 -0.70
C PRO A 74 11.27 8.94 -0.73
N ALA A 75 10.81 8.55 -1.92
CA ALA A 75 9.50 7.90 -2.08
C ALA A 75 9.28 6.69 -1.14
N PRO A 76 10.26 5.77 -0.95
CA PRO A 76 10.09 4.68 0.01
C PRO A 76 9.92 5.15 1.47
N SER A 77 10.66 6.19 1.85
CA SER A 77 10.56 6.77 3.20
C SER A 77 9.22 7.47 3.43
N ALA A 78 8.71 8.18 2.42
CA ALA A 78 7.37 8.78 2.46
C ALA A 78 6.28 7.70 2.53
N ALA A 79 6.41 6.60 1.76
CA ALA A 79 5.48 5.48 1.82
C ALA A 79 5.46 4.83 3.21
N LEU A 80 6.63 4.61 3.83
CA LEU A 80 6.74 4.10 5.19
C LEU A 80 5.96 4.97 6.20
N VAL A 81 6.20 6.29 6.18
CA VAL A 81 5.49 7.23 7.06
C VAL A 81 3.99 7.20 6.78
N ASN A 82 3.59 7.39 5.53
CA ASN A 82 2.19 7.54 5.14
C ASN A 82 1.37 6.25 5.38
N GLY A 83 1.96 5.08 5.13
CA GLY A 83 1.31 3.79 5.40
C GLY A 83 1.13 3.54 6.90
N THR A 84 2.14 3.89 7.71
CA THR A 84 2.02 3.84 9.17
C THR A 84 0.93 4.78 9.68
N LEU A 85 0.83 5.98 9.11
CA LEU A 85 -0.20 6.96 9.50
C LEU A 85 -1.59 6.51 9.04
N ALA A 86 -1.74 5.98 7.82
CA ALA A 86 -3.02 5.52 7.30
C ALA A 86 -3.62 4.37 8.12
N HIS A 87 -2.78 3.54 8.74
CA HIS A 87 -3.18 2.47 9.66
C HIS A 87 -3.09 2.85 11.15
N GLY A 88 -2.67 4.09 11.43
CA GLY A 88 -2.31 4.54 12.77
C GLY A 88 -3.40 4.46 13.82
N LEU A 89 -4.65 4.65 13.43
CA LEU A 89 -5.81 4.60 14.32
C LEU A 89 -6.49 3.23 14.35
N ASP A 90 -6.05 2.29 13.51
CA ASP A 90 -6.70 0.98 13.32
C ASP A 90 -8.21 1.15 12.96
N PHE A 91 -8.49 2.15 12.12
CA PHE A 91 -9.82 2.62 11.75
C PHE A 91 -10.06 2.54 10.23
N ASP A 92 -9.02 2.18 9.49
CA ASP A 92 -9.02 2.02 8.05
C ASP A 92 -9.87 0.84 7.58
N ASP A 93 -10.29 0.91 6.33
CA ASP A 93 -11.15 -0.05 5.68
C ASP A 93 -10.66 -1.49 5.83
N THR A 94 -11.61 -2.42 5.90
CA THR A 94 -11.31 -3.83 6.11
C THR A 94 -12.07 -4.69 5.12
N HIS A 95 -11.35 -5.51 4.34
CA HIS A 95 -11.93 -6.61 3.59
C HIS A 95 -12.32 -7.71 4.59
N ILE A 96 -13.62 -7.78 4.90
CA ILE A 96 -14.16 -8.55 6.04
C ILE A 96 -13.82 -10.05 5.95
N GLU A 97 -13.97 -10.67 4.77
CA GLU A 97 -13.75 -12.10 4.59
C GLU A 97 -12.31 -12.54 4.86
N ALA A 98 -11.35 -11.66 4.59
CA ALA A 98 -9.93 -11.92 4.77
C ALA A 98 -9.32 -11.22 6.00
N VAL A 99 -10.10 -10.36 6.66
CA VAL A 99 -9.63 -9.48 7.75
C VAL A 99 -8.35 -8.74 7.34
N TYR A 100 -8.43 -8.11 6.15
CA TYR A 100 -7.31 -7.43 5.50
C TYR A 100 -7.62 -5.95 5.34
N HIS A 101 -6.75 -5.07 5.86
CA HIS A 101 -6.84 -3.63 5.68
C HIS A 101 -6.21 -3.25 4.33
N ALA A 102 -7.06 -3.03 3.33
CA ALA A 102 -6.61 -2.98 1.95
C ALA A 102 -6.00 -1.63 1.56
N SER A 103 -6.61 -0.54 2.02
CA SER A 103 -6.26 0.79 1.53
C SER A 103 -4.93 1.31 2.05
N ALA A 104 -4.58 1.08 3.31
CA ALA A 104 -3.39 1.71 3.90
C ALA A 104 -2.08 1.45 3.12
N PRO A 105 -1.70 0.18 2.79
CA PRO A 105 -0.47 -0.06 2.02
C PRO A 105 -0.58 0.41 0.58
N ALA A 106 -1.72 0.17 -0.09
CA ALA A 106 -1.92 0.56 -1.48
C ALA A 106 -1.94 2.10 -1.65
N PHE A 107 -2.58 2.83 -0.73
CA PHE A 107 -2.62 4.29 -0.67
C PHE A 107 -1.23 4.89 -0.52
N ALA A 108 -0.47 4.41 0.46
CA ALA A 108 0.87 4.93 0.74
C ALA A 108 1.81 4.74 -0.46
N ALA A 109 1.77 3.57 -1.08
CA ALA A 109 2.54 3.28 -2.29
C ALA A 109 2.08 4.14 -3.48
N ALA A 110 0.75 4.29 -3.68
CA ALA A 110 0.20 5.06 -4.81
C ALA A 110 0.53 6.55 -4.70
N LEU A 111 0.42 7.14 -3.50
CA LEU A 111 0.76 8.53 -3.28
C LEU A 111 2.26 8.77 -3.49
N ALA A 112 3.11 7.98 -2.84
CA ALA A 112 4.55 8.18 -2.88
C ALA A 112 5.15 7.90 -4.28
N ALA A 113 4.79 6.79 -4.92
CA ALA A 113 5.25 6.46 -6.25
C ALA A 113 4.64 7.39 -7.31
N GLY A 114 3.37 7.79 -7.14
CA GLY A 114 2.69 8.74 -8.03
C GLY A 114 3.36 10.11 -8.02
N GLU A 115 3.67 10.66 -6.85
CA GLU A 115 4.41 11.92 -6.74
C GLU A 115 5.81 11.83 -7.34
N ALA A 116 6.55 10.75 -7.03
CA ALA A 116 7.90 10.54 -7.55
C ALA A 116 7.93 10.39 -9.08
N ALA A 117 6.92 9.75 -9.67
CA ALA A 117 6.79 9.60 -11.11
C ALA A 117 6.15 10.80 -11.82
N GLY A 118 5.63 11.80 -11.09
CA GLY A 118 4.86 12.90 -11.65
C GLY A 118 3.54 12.43 -12.29
N ALA A 119 2.97 11.35 -11.79
CA ALA A 119 1.73 10.78 -12.32
C ALA A 119 0.52 11.68 -12.03
N ASP A 120 -0.44 11.68 -12.96
CA ASP A 120 -1.70 12.37 -12.73
C ASP A 120 -2.61 11.61 -11.76
N GLY A 121 -3.69 12.28 -11.31
CA GLY A 121 -4.60 11.70 -10.32
C GLY A 121 -5.35 10.46 -10.84
N ARG A 122 -5.59 10.34 -12.16
CA ARG A 122 -6.23 9.14 -12.74
C ARG A 122 -5.28 7.96 -12.72
N SER A 123 -4.05 8.16 -13.17
CA SER A 123 -2.99 7.14 -13.15
C SER A 123 -2.73 6.64 -11.74
N THR A 124 -2.67 7.56 -10.76
CA THR A 124 -2.50 7.24 -9.33
C THR A 124 -3.67 6.40 -8.80
N LEU A 125 -4.92 6.78 -9.12
CA LEU A 125 -6.10 6.03 -8.68
C LEU A 125 -6.20 4.65 -9.35
N VAL A 126 -5.83 4.52 -10.62
CA VAL A 126 -5.78 3.20 -11.29
C VAL A 126 -4.74 2.30 -10.62
N ALA A 127 -3.56 2.83 -10.31
CA ALA A 127 -2.55 2.06 -9.58
C ALA A 127 -3.04 1.64 -8.18
N PHE A 128 -3.73 2.53 -7.48
CA PHE A 128 -4.39 2.21 -6.21
C PHE A 128 -5.40 1.06 -6.35
N VAL A 129 -6.28 1.12 -7.35
CA VAL A 129 -7.24 0.02 -7.65
C VAL A 129 -6.51 -1.29 -7.93
N VAL A 130 -5.41 -1.27 -8.69
CA VAL A 130 -4.56 -2.46 -8.93
C VAL A 130 -4.04 -3.03 -7.62
N GLY A 131 -3.57 -2.18 -6.72
CA GLY A 131 -3.09 -2.60 -5.38
C GLY A 131 -4.21 -3.23 -4.55
N LEU A 132 -5.39 -2.61 -4.50
CA LEU A 132 -6.55 -3.16 -3.80
C LEU A 132 -6.95 -4.53 -4.36
N GLU A 133 -7.02 -4.66 -5.68
CA GLU A 133 -7.42 -5.89 -6.35
C GLU A 133 -6.45 -7.04 -6.04
N LEU A 134 -5.14 -6.80 -6.13
CA LEU A 134 -4.14 -7.81 -5.80
C LEU A 134 -4.18 -8.20 -4.32
N GLY A 135 -4.16 -7.21 -3.44
CA GLY A 135 -4.14 -7.44 -1.99
C GLY A 135 -5.36 -8.22 -1.51
N CYS A 136 -6.57 -7.80 -1.93
CA CYS A 136 -7.81 -8.48 -1.58
C CYS A 136 -7.86 -9.91 -2.13
N ARG A 137 -7.42 -10.16 -3.37
CA ARG A 137 -7.39 -11.51 -3.94
C ARG A 137 -6.39 -12.42 -3.23
N LEU A 138 -5.21 -11.92 -2.89
CA LEU A 138 -4.21 -12.69 -2.14
C LEU A 138 -4.72 -13.03 -0.74
N ALA A 139 -5.27 -12.05 -0.02
CA ALA A 139 -5.81 -12.27 1.31
C ALA A 139 -7.02 -13.22 1.29
N GLY A 140 -7.91 -13.06 0.29
CA GLY A 140 -9.10 -13.89 0.09
C GLY A 140 -8.81 -15.29 -0.47
N ALA A 141 -7.60 -15.56 -0.99
CA ALA A 141 -7.23 -16.89 -1.49
C ALA A 141 -7.14 -17.95 -0.37
N ALA A 142 -6.92 -17.53 0.88
CA ALA A 142 -6.83 -18.42 2.04
C ALA A 142 -7.47 -17.74 3.28
N PRO A 143 -8.80 -17.56 3.32
CA PRO A 143 -9.50 -16.88 4.41
C PRO A 143 -9.18 -17.53 5.76
N GLY A 144 -8.79 -16.70 6.75
CA GLY A 144 -8.42 -17.16 8.09
C GLY A 144 -7.02 -17.77 8.22
N ALA A 145 -6.45 -18.34 7.16
CA ALA A 145 -5.22 -19.10 7.24
C ALA A 145 -3.99 -18.27 7.69
N PHE A 146 -3.96 -16.99 7.39
CA PHE A 146 -2.92 -16.08 7.89
C PHE A 146 -3.01 -15.91 9.41
N HIS A 147 -4.21 -15.62 9.91
CA HIS A 147 -4.48 -15.44 11.34
C HIS A 147 -4.20 -16.72 12.13
N ASP A 148 -4.66 -17.87 11.63
CA ASP A 148 -4.45 -19.18 12.26
C ASP A 148 -2.97 -19.51 12.45
N ARG A 149 -2.11 -18.94 11.59
CA ARG A 149 -0.65 -19.08 11.66
C ARG A 149 0.06 -17.93 12.34
N GLY A 150 -0.70 -17.00 12.91
CA GLY A 150 -0.16 -15.84 13.61
C GLY A 150 0.40 -14.74 12.73
N PHE A 151 0.04 -14.69 11.45
CA PHE A 151 0.46 -13.65 10.52
C PHE A 151 -0.60 -12.56 10.35
N HIS A 152 -0.12 -11.33 10.10
CA HIS A 152 -0.97 -10.19 9.79
C HIS A 152 -1.18 -10.07 8.27
N PRO A 153 -2.40 -10.34 7.73
CA PRO A 153 -2.65 -10.28 6.29
C PRO A 153 -2.27 -8.94 5.67
N THR A 154 -2.52 -7.84 6.39
CA THR A 154 -2.20 -6.48 5.91
C THR A 154 -0.70 -6.31 5.66
N ALA A 155 0.15 -6.89 6.48
CA ALA A 155 1.59 -6.87 6.26
C ALA A 155 2.00 -7.72 5.05
N LEU A 156 1.52 -8.98 5.00
CA LEU A 156 1.93 -9.91 3.96
C LEU A 156 1.38 -9.53 2.58
N CYS A 157 0.06 -9.39 2.48
CA CYS A 157 -0.60 -9.07 1.21
C CYS A 157 -0.35 -7.63 0.77
N GLY A 158 -0.21 -6.71 1.73
CA GLY A 158 0.13 -5.31 1.49
C GLY A 158 1.48 -5.13 0.80
N THR A 159 2.47 -5.97 1.13
CA THR A 159 3.78 -5.97 0.44
C THR A 159 3.62 -6.19 -1.07
N PHE A 160 2.81 -7.17 -1.48
CA PHE A 160 2.53 -7.43 -2.89
C PHE A 160 1.71 -6.31 -3.54
N ALA A 161 0.70 -5.80 -2.83
CA ALA A 161 -0.12 -4.69 -3.29
C ALA A 161 0.74 -3.44 -3.56
N SER A 162 1.58 -3.05 -2.62
CA SER A 162 2.48 -1.90 -2.73
C SER A 162 3.49 -2.05 -3.88
N ALA A 163 4.06 -3.25 -4.04
CA ALA A 163 4.99 -3.52 -5.13
C ALA A 163 4.31 -3.42 -6.50
N ALA A 164 3.07 -3.91 -6.64
CA ALA A 164 2.30 -3.78 -7.88
C ALA A 164 1.98 -2.32 -8.22
N VAL A 165 1.58 -1.53 -7.21
CA VAL A 165 1.32 -0.09 -7.34
C VAL A 165 2.57 0.65 -7.80
N ALA A 166 3.68 0.44 -7.10
CA ALA A 166 4.95 1.12 -7.40
C ALA A 166 5.49 0.73 -8.79
N ALA A 167 5.47 -0.56 -9.13
CA ALA A 167 5.94 -1.03 -10.43
C ALA A 167 5.09 -0.46 -11.58
N ARG A 168 3.77 -0.41 -11.43
CA ARG A 168 2.88 0.19 -12.43
C ARG A 168 3.18 1.66 -12.70
N LEU A 169 3.47 2.44 -11.65
CA LEU A 169 3.72 3.88 -11.78
C LEU A 169 5.14 4.22 -12.25
N ALA A 170 6.12 3.38 -11.91
CA ALA A 170 7.53 3.69 -12.11
C ALA A 170 8.17 2.99 -13.33
N VAL A 171 7.66 1.82 -13.74
CA VAL A 171 8.45 0.94 -14.63
C VAL A 171 7.75 0.59 -15.94
N ASP A 172 6.45 0.45 -15.97
CA ASP A 172 5.64 0.03 -17.15
C ASP A 172 6.25 -1.17 -17.92
N ASP A 173 6.74 -2.18 -17.18
CA ASP A 173 7.36 -3.39 -17.72
C ASP A 173 6.84 -4.63 -17.02
N ARG A 174 6.27 -5.57 -17.79
CA ARG A 174 5.67 -6.81 -17.25
C ARG A 174 6.69 -7.70 -16.54
N THR A 175 7.88 -7.82 -17.07
CA THR A 175 8.93 -8.66 -16.48
C THR A 175 9.41 -8.07 -15.16
N ALA A 176 9.58 -6.75 -15.10
CA ALA A 176 9.94 -6.05 -13.87
C ALA A 176 8.85 -6.22 -12.80
N LEU A 177 7.56 -6.12 -13.15
CA LEU A 177 6.47 -6.35 -12.20
C LEU A 177 6.44 -7.81 -11.70
N VAL A 178 6.59 -8.80 -12.58
CA VAL A 178 6.69 -10.22 -12.18
C VAL A 178 7.85 -10.45 -11.21
N ASN A 179 9.01 -9.86 -11.50
CA ASN A 179 10.19 -9.95 -10.63
C ASN A 179 9.96 -9.26 -9.28
N ALA A 180 9.29 -8.10 -9.25
CA ALA A 180 8.92 -7.42 -8.01
C ALA A 180 8.00 -8.29 -7.15
N LEU A 181 6.99 -8.93 -7.74
CA LEU A 181 6.13 -9.88 -7.03
C LEU A 181 6.92 -11.09 -6.49
N GLY A 182 7.91 -11.58 -7.26
CA GLY A 182 8.82 -12.64 -6.81
C GLY A 182 9.64 -12.23 -5.59
N LEU A 183 10.17 -11.00 -5.57
CA LEU A 183 10.89 -10.45 -4.42
C LEU A 183 9.99 -10.34 -3.18
N CYS A 184 8.72 -9.94 -3.35
CA CYS A 184 7.75 -9.87 -2.25
C CYS A 184 7.59 -11.22 -1.55
N GLY A 185 7.63 -12.33 -2.26
CA GLY A 185 7.55 -13.67 -1.67
C GLY A 185 8.66 -13.97 -0.67
N SER A 186 9.80 -13.28 -0.77
CA SER A 186 10.93 -13.40 0.16
C SER A 186 10.91 -12.35 1.28
N GLN A 187 10.21 -11.23 1.09
CA GLN A 187 10.25 -10.08 2.01
C GLN A 187 8.96 -9.92 2.81
N ALA A 188 7.84 -10.49 2.36
CA ALA A 188 6.58 -10.37 3.07
C ALA A 188 6.67 -10.94 4.48
N ALA A 189 6.49 -10.08 5.47
CA ALA A 189 6.60 -10.40 6.89
C ALA A 189 5.57 -9.60 7.70
N GLY A 190 5.34 -10.02 8.93
CA GLY A 190 4.46 -9.36 9.89
C GLY A 190 3.67 -10.37 10.70
N ILE A 191 3.85 -10.35 12.02
CA ILE A 191 3.20 -11.27 12.95
C ILE A 191 2.13 -10.54 13.76
N LEU A 192 1.04 -11.24 14.08
CA LEU A 192 -0.06 -10.71 14.88
C LEU A 192 0.20 -10.66 16.38
N GLU A 193 1.23 -11.34 16.84
CA GLU A 193 1.62 -11.31 18.27
C GLU A 193 1.83 -9.88 18.79
N LEU A 194 2.15 -8.96 17.88
CA LEU A 194 2.40 -7.55 18.19
C LEU A 194 1.17 -6.64 18.02
N ARG A 195 -0.06 -7.20 17.86
CA ARG A 195 -1.28 -6.45 17.58
C ARG A 195 -1.62 -5.38 18.62
N GLU A 196 -1.26 -5.61 19.88
CA GLU A 196 -1.49 -4.67 20.98
C GLU A 196 -0.41 -3.57 21.07
N SER A 197 0.62 -3.64 20.23
CA SER A 197 1.70 -2.65 20.20
C SER A 197 1.57 -1.70 19.00
N TRP A 198 2.28 -0.57 19.09
CA TRP A 198 2.41 0.36 17.95
C TRP A 198 3.06 -0.28 16.73
N LEU A 199 3.75 -1.39 16.87
CA LEU A 199 4.42 -2.07 15.79
C LEU A 199 3.46 -2.63 14.75
N LYS A 200 2.22 -3.01 15.13
CA LYS A 200 1.18 -3.41 14.17
C LYS A 200 0.93 -2.30 13.13
N ARG A 201 0.95 -1.05 13.57
CA ARG A 201 0.69 0.13 12.73
C ARG A 201 1.78 0.41 11.71
N LEU A 202 2.99 -0.08 11.97
CA LEU A 202 4.12 0.04 11.04
C LEU A 202 3.96 -0.87 9.82
N HIS A 203 3.25 -1.99 9.94
CA HIS A 203 3.15 -3.02 8.91
C HIS A 203 2.73 -2.51 7.53
N PRO A 204 1.71 -1.64 7.38
CA PRO A 204 1.31 -1.15 6.06
C PRO A 204 2.30 -0.19 5.41
N GLY A 205 3.19 0.39 6.19
CA GLY A 205 4.24 1.28 5.69
C GLY A 205 5.54 0.57 5.33
N TRP A 206 5.78 -0.56 5.96
CA TRP A 206 7.01 -1.34 5.78
C TRP A 206 6.94 -2.18 4.49
#